data_c67830eaa404b27a01413ad316626958
#
_entry.id   c67830eaa404b27a01413ad316626958
#
_cell.length_a   1.000
_cell.length_b   1.000
_cell.length_c   1.000
_cell.angle_alpha   90.00
_cell.angle_beta   90.00
_cell.angle_gamma   90.00
#
_symmetry.space_group_name_H-M   'P 1'
#
loop_
_entity.id
_entity.type
_entity.pdbx_description
1 polymer ?
#
loop_
_entity_poly.entity_id
_entity_poly.type
_entity_poly.pdbx_seq_one_letter_code
_entity_poly.pdbx_strand_id
1 'polypeptide(L)'
;MSGFVFYIVEDEQLKAAAKACKNALLCYSNYHFAREGGYFEPSAEANPFLHTWSLGVEEQFYFLFPLVAVLAYGRGWLKARYLGGFVLVGLAISCFMTFQYPIRAFFALESRAWELGAGAWLAVAVARGTLPGWLSHRAVAATSLVLLLLSVVLLRNGDLVPAPLAALAVLGAVLFIGGRAGGSGSRLHGIFASVPLRFLGRISYSLYLVHWPLIVFVRSWRGELTPAIAAGLAVGGAHMLWAMLESLPARQAQLARRVWDKRGRA
;
A
#
# COMPACT_ATOMS: atom_id res chain seq x y z
N MET A 1 -16.82 28.67 32.11
CA MET A 1 -15.99 27.61 32.75
C MET A 1 -15.96 26.46 31.77
N SER A 2 -14.93 26.43 30.93
CA SER A 2 -14.79 25.45 29.85
C SER A 2 -14.15 24.22 30.39
N GLY A 3 -14.96 23.19 30.70
CA GLY A 3 -14.48 21.90 31.07
C GLY A 3 -13.78 21.26 29.87
N PHE A 4 -12.45 21.19 29.91
CA PHE A 4 -11.70 20.23 29.14
C PHE A 4 -12.16 18.85 29.63
N VAL A 5 -13.12 18.28 28.94
CA VAL A 5 -13.43 16.86 29.09
C VAL A 5 -12.27 16.13 28.46
N PHE A 6 -11.28 15.74 29.26
CA PHE A 6 -10.42 14.64 28.92
C PHE A 6 -11.34 13.44 28.71
N TYR A 7 -11.63 13.10 27.46
CA TYR A 7 -12.13 11.78 27.15
C TYR A 7 -11.06 10.82 27.65
N ILE A 8 -11.30 10.24 28.79
CA ILE A 8 -10.58 9.05 29.23
C ILE A 8 -11.00 8.01 28.21
N VAL A 9 -10.14 7.80 27.21
CA VAL A 9 -10.20 6.59 26.39
C VAL A 9 -10.22 5.47 27.41
N GLU A 10 -11.25 4.64 27.39
CA GLU A 10 -11.36 3.52 28.32
C GLU A 10 -10.01 2.81 28.34
N ASP A 11 -9.52 2.45 29.52
CA ASP A 11 -8.16 1.92 29.71
C ASP A 11 -7.86 0.75 28.73
N GLU A 12 -8.89 -0.03 28.41
CA GLU A 12 -8.82 -1.12 27.42
C GLU A 12 -8.62 -0.65 25.99
N GLN A 13 -9.25 0.45 25.55
CA GLN A 13 -9.03 1.01 24.22
C GLN A 13 -7.63 1.59 24.08
N LEU A 14 -7.12 2.22 25.10
CA LEU A 14 -5.75 2.73 25.13
C LEU A 14 -4.73 1.59 25.06
N LYS A 15 -4.96 0.52 25.83
CA LYS A 15 -4.13 -0.69 25.78
C LYS A 15 -4.15 -1.35 24.40
N ALA A 16 -5.34 -1.47 23.79
CA ALA A 16 -5.48 -2.02 22.45
C ALA A 16 -4.75 -1.16 21.40
N ALA A 17 -4.91 0.16 21.45
CA ALA A 17 -4.20 1.09 20.56
C ALA A 17 -2.68 1.04 20.76
N ALA A 18 -2.18 1.00 22.00
CA ALA A 18 -0.76 0.88 22.30
C ALA A 18 -0.18 -0.45 21.80
N LYS A 19 -0.91 -1.55 21.95
CA LYS A 19 -0.53 -2.87 21.44
C LYS A 19 -0.47 -2.87 19.90
N ALA A 20 -1.48 -2.27 19.24
CA ALA A 20 -1.51 -2.13 17.79
C ALA A 20 -0.37 -1.24 17.28
N CYS A 21 -0.09 -0.11 17.94
CA CYS A 21 1.04 0.76 17.64
C CYS A 21 2.37 0.01 17.71
N LYS A 22 2.62 -0.74 18.79
CA LYS A 22 3.81 -1.57 18.93
C LYS A 22 3.95 -2.56 17.77
N ASN A 23 2.86 -3.25 17.40
CA ASN A 23 2.90 -4.21 16.29
C ASN A 23 3.09 -3.53 14.93
N ALA A 24 2.56 -2.31 14.74
CA ALA A 24 2.80 -1.52 13.54
C ALA A 24 4.29 -1.13 13.41
N LEU A 25 4.91 -0.67 14.49
CA LEU A 25 6.35 -0.34 14.52
C LEU A 25 7.26 -1.56 14.27
N LEU A 26 6.79 -2.74 14.62
CA LEU A 26 7.51 -4.01 14.38
C LEU A 26 7.15 -4.66 13.04
N CYS A 27 6.40 -3.98 12.15
CA CYS A 27 5.93 -4.51 10.87
C CYS A 27 5.13 -5.83 11.02
N TYR A 28 4.39 -5.98 12.12
CA TYR A 28 3.67 -7.21 12.49
C TYR A 28 2.16 -6.99 12.69
N SER A 29 1.66 -5.81 12.35
CA SER A 29 0.26 -5.43 12.54
C SER A 29 -0.74 -6.32 11.79
N ASN A 30 -0.36 -6.86 10.63
CA ASN A 30 -1.16 -7.78 9.88
C ASN A 30 -1.51 -9.06 10.66
N TYR A 31 -0.54 -9.71 11.30
CA TYR A 31 -0.79 -10.89 12.12
C TYR A 31 -1.47 -10.55 13.45
N HIS A 32 -1.26 -9.33 13.95
CA HIS A 32 -1.96 -8.85 15.14
C HIS A 32 -3.47 -8.77 14.88
N PHE A 33 -3.89 -8.06 13.84
CA PHE A 33 -5.31 -7.92 13.52
C PHE A 33 -5.95 -9.22 13.00
N ALA A 34 -5.19 -10.11 12.36
CA ALA A 34 -5.69 -11.44 12.01
C ALA A 34 -6.11 -12.27 13.23
N ARG A 35 -5.47 -12.07 14.39
CA ARG A 35 -5.76 -12.79 15.64
C ARG A 35 -6.88 -12.15 16.44
N GLU A 36 -7.16 -10.87 16.26
CA GLU A 36 -8.19 -10.12 16.98
C GLU A 36 -9.60 -10.18 16.33
N GLY A 37 -9.82 -11.10 15.39
CA GLY A 37 -11.15 -11.37 14.82
C GLY A 37 -11.35 -10.83 13.40
N GLY A 38 -10.47 -9.99 12.90
CA GLY A 38 -10.52 -9.54 11.51
C GLY A 38 -10.79 -8.03 11.32
N TYR A 39 -10.76 -7.62 10.06
CA TYR A 39 -10.83 -6.22 9.65
C TYR A 39 -12.23 -5.60 9.86
N PHE A 40 -13.28 -6.41 9.76
CA PHE A 40 -14.67 -5.94 9.77
C PHE A 40 -15.32 -6.00 11.17
N GLU A 41 -14.55 -6.30 12.21
CA GLU A 41 -15.05 -6.24 13.58
C GLU A 41 -15.19 -4.79 14.05
N PRO A 42 -16.31 -4.41 14.68
CA PRO A 42 -16.53 -3.03 15.14
C PRO A 42 -15.44 -2.53 16.10
N SER A 43 -14.90 -3.43 16.93
CA SER A 43 -13.78 -3.13 17.84
C SER A 43 -12.48 -2.82 17.11
N ALA A 44 -12.23 -3.46 15.97
CA ALA A 44 -11.07 -3.20 15.12
C ALA A 44 -11.21 -1.84 14.41
N GLU A 45 -12.41 -1.48 13.93
CA GLU A 45 -12.66 -0.19 13.28
C GLU A 45 -12.41 1.02 14.19
N ALA A 46 -12.55 0.86 15.49
CA ALA A 46 -12.23 1.91 16.47
C ALA A 46 -10.72 2.07 16.71
N ASN A 47 -9.88 1.16 16.22
CA ASN A 47 -8.44 1.22 16.43
C ASN A 47 -7.76 2.13 15.38
N PRO A 48 -7.06 3.22 15.81
CA PRO A 48 -6.43 4.17 14.89
C PRO A 48 -5.28 3.57 14.06
N PHE A 49 -4.78 2.39 14.43
CA PHE A 49 -3.70 1.69 13.73
C PHE A 49 -4.20 0.56 12.83
N LEU A 50 -5.52 0.34 12.70
CA LEU A 50 -6.05 -0.76 11.89
C LEU A 50 -5.46 -0.78 10.49
N HIS A 51 -5.43 0.36 9.79
CA HIS A 51 -4.93 0.48 8.41
C HIS A 51 -3.47 0.02 8.23
N THR A 52 -2.67 0.00 9.31
CA THR A 52 -1.25 -0.39 9.22
C THR A 52 -1.03 -1.87 8.92
N TRP A 53 -2.09 -2.68 8.93
CA TRP A 53 -1.96 -4.10 8.60
C TRP A 53 -1.42 -4.32 7.18
N SER A 54 -1.86 -3.56 6.19
CA SER A 54 -1.38 -3.70 4.81
C SER A 54 0.06 -3.19 4.66
N LEU A 55 0.42 -2.13 5.40
CA LEU A 55 1.79 -1.67 5.50
C LEU A 55 2.71 -2.75 6.07
N GLY A 56 2.25 -3.48 7.11
CA GLY A 56 3.00 -4.62 7.66
C GLY A 56 3.31 -5.69 6.60
N VAL A 57 2.35 -6.03 5.72
CA VAL A 57 2.58 -6.96 4.60
C VAL A 57 3.61 -6.40 3.62
N GLU A 58 3.50 -5.13 3.24
CA GLU A 58 4.41 -4.47 2.31
C GLU A 58 5.84 -4.41 2.86
N GLU A 59 6.03 -4.00 4.11
CA GLU A 59 7.35 -3.88 4.74
C GLU A 59 8.02 -5.25 4.92
N GLN A 60 7.26 -6.29 5.29
CA GLN A 60 7.77 -7.66 5.31
C GLN A 60 8.26 -8.10 3.93
N PHE A 61 7.49 -7.80 2.87
CA PHE A 61 7.90 -8.10 1.51
C PHE A 61 9.15 -7.30 1.11
N TYR A 62 9.21 -6.00 1.39
CA TYR A 62 10.35 -5.13 1.07
C TYR A 62 11.62 -5.51 1.82
N PHE A 63 11.50 -6.14 2.97
CA PHE A 63 12.64 -6.69 3.70
C PHE A 63 13.09 -8.03 3.11
N LEU A 64 12.16 -8.95 2.86
CA LEU A 64 12.48 -10.31 2.41
C LEU A 64 12.84 -10.38 0.92
N PHE A 65 12.13 -9.67 0.07
CA PHE A 65 12.30 -9.76 -1.38
C PHE A 65 13.69 -9.32 -1.87
N PRO A 66 14.29 -8.20 -1.43
CA PRO A 66 15.65 -7.84 -1.83
C PRO A 66 16.69 -8.89 -1.43
N LEU A 67 16.56 -9.50 -0.25
CA LEU A 67 17.45 -10.57 0.20
C LEU A 67 17.36 -11.78 -0.74
N VAL A 68 16.15 -12.23 -1.04
CA VAL A 68 15.92 -13.32 -1.99
C VAL A 68 16.39 -12.95 -3.40
N ALA A 69 16.16 -11.71 -3.83
CA ALA A 69 16.57 -11.22 -5.15
C ALA A 69 18.09 -11.18 -5.31
N VAL A 70 18.85 -10.75 -4.29
CA VAL A 70 20.32 -10.77 -4.30
C VAL A 70 20.86 -12.20 -4.38
N LEU A 71 20.31 -13.09 -3.57
CA LEU A 71 20.70 -14.51 -3.58
C LEU A 71 20.37 -15.19 -4.93
N ALA A 72 19.21 -14.88 -5.50
CA ALA A 72 18.78 -15.38 -6.80
C ALA A 72 19.61 -14.79 -7.95
N TYR A 73 20.01 -13.51 -7.85
CA TYR A 73 20.86 -12.86 -8.83
C TYR A 73 22.23 -13.52 -8.92
N GLY A 74 22.88 -13.75 -7.79
CA GLY A 74 24.19 -14.42 -7.73
C GLY A 74 24.19 -15.84 -8.31
N ARG A 75 23.03 -16.52 -8.32
CA ARG A 75 22.84 -17.86 -8.93
C ARG A 75 22.29 -17.82 -10.36
N GLY A 76 22.09 -16.65 -10.96
CA GLY A 76 21.47 -16.50 -12.27
C GLY A 76 19.96 -16.83 -12.32
N TRP A 77 19.31 -16.93 -11.16
CA TRP A 77 17.89 -17.29 -11.03
C TRP A 77 16.94 -16.09 -11.08
N LEU A 78 17.44 -14.87 -10.97
CA LEU A 78 16.59 -13.68 -11.09
C LEU A 78 16.21 -13.46 -12.57
N LYS A 79 15.30 -14.28 -13.07
CA LYS A 79 14.74 -14.22 -14.43
C LYS A 79 13.23 -14.05 -14.36
N ALA A 80 12.65 -13.34 -15.33
CA ALA A 80 11.22 -13.10 -15.38
C ALA A 80 10.38 -14.39 -15.29
N ARG A 81 10.85 -15.50 -15.92
CA ARG A 81 10.14 -16.79 -15.85
C ARG A 81 10.00 -17.36 -14.43
N TYR A 82 11.03 -17.19 -13.58
CA TYR A 82 10.97 -17.70 -12.19
C TYR A 82 10.11 -16.81 -11.31
N LEU A 83 10.17 -15.50 -11.52
CA LEU A 83 9.26 -14.58 -10.85
C LEU A 83 7.80 -14.78 -11.30
N GLY A 84 7.57 -15.05 -12.59
CA GLY A 84 6.26 -15.45 -13.08
C GLY A 84 5.75 -16.74 -12.43
N GLY A 85 6.62 -17.75 -12.27
CA GLY A 85 6.31 -18.96 -11.52
C GLY A 85 5.97 -18.68 -10.05
N PHE A 86 6.72 -17.80 -9.38
CA PHE A 86 6.43 -17.34 -8.02
C PHE A 86 5.05 -16.69 -7.92
N VAL A 87 4.70 -15.81 -8.87
CA VAL A 87 3.38 -15.16 -8.91
C VAL A 87 2.26 -16.18 -9.08
N LEU A 88 2.41 -17.15 -10.01
CA LEU A 88 1.38 -18.17 -10.25
C LEU A 88 1.19 -19.11 -9.05
N VAL A 89 2.27 -19.58 -8.45
CA VAL A 89 2.23 -20.42 -7.25
C VAL A 89 1.65 -19.64 -6.07
N GLY A 90 2.08 -18.39 -5.88
CA GLY A 90 1.54 -17.52 -4.83
C GLY A 90 0.06 -17.24 -5.01
N LEU A 91 -0.42 -17.03 -6.24
CA LEU A 91 -1.84 -16.89 -6.55
C LEU A 91 -2.62 -18.18 -6.21
N ALA A 92 -2.09 -19.36 -6.55
CA ALA A 92 -2.72 -20.63 -6.21
C ALA A 92 -2.81 -20.84 -4.69
N ILE A 93 -1.73 -20.53 -3.95
CA ILE A 93 -1.72 -20.55 -2.47
C ILE A 93 -2.75 -19.55 -1.93
N SER A 94 -2.81 -18.35 -2.48
CA SER A 94 -3.77 -17.31 -2.09
C SER A 94 -5.22 -17.78 -2.29
N CYS A 95 -5.54 -18.37 -3.44
CA CYS A 95 -6.84 -18.96 -3.68
C CYS A 95 -7.17 -20.04 -2.64
N PHE A 96 -6.27 -21.00 -2.43
CA PHE A 96 -6.46 -22.05 -1.44
C PHE A 96 -6.72 -21.46 -0.04
N MET A 97 -5.89 -20.52 0.39
CA MET A 97 -6.04 -19.89 1.70
C MET A 97 -7.33 -19.08 1.83
N THR A 98 -7.77 -18.39 0.79
CA THR A 98 -9.01 -17.61 0.80
C THR A 98 -10.22 -18.51 1.04
N PHE A 99 -10.26 -19.70 0.45
CA PHE A 99 -11.36 -20.64 0.65
C PHE A 99 -11.31 -21.38 1.99
N GLN A 100 -10.12 -21.68 2.51
CA GLN A 100 -9.97 -22.49 3.73
C GLN A 100 -9.82 -21.64 4.99
N TYR A 101 -9.16 -20.48 4.90
CA TYR A 101 -8.78 -19.63 6.04
C TYR A 101 -8.95 -18.14 5.69
N PRO A 102 -10.18 -17.64 5.42
CA PRO A 102 -10.42 -16.32 4.82
C PRO A 102 -9.81 -15.17 5.63
N ILE A 103 -9.96 -15.16 6.95
CA ILE A 103 -9.38 -14.10 7.81
C ILE A 103 -7.85 -14.10 7.69
N ARG A 104 -7.22 -15.27 7.80
CA ARG A 104 -5.77 -15.36 7.66
C ARG A 104 -5.30 -14.98 6.26
N ALA A 105 -6.01 -15.42 5.23
CA ALA A 105 -5.69 -15.07 3.84
C ALA A 105 -5.72 -13.57 3.60
N PHE A 106 -6.67 -12.85 4.22
CA PHE A 106 -6.78 -11.41 4.07
C PHE A 106 -5.55 -10.66 4.57
N PHE A 107 -4.96 -11.10 5.68
CA PHE A 107 -3.89 -10.39 6.37
C PHE A 107 -2.48 -10.94 6.11
N ALA A 108 -2.34 -12.21 5.74
CA ALA A 108 -1.04 -12.87 5.73
C ALA A 108 -0.18 -12.51 4.51
N LEU A 109 1.13 -12.39 4.70
CA LEU A 109 2.08 -12.16 3.62
C LEU A 109 2.05 -13.29 2.58
N GLU A 110 1.97 -14.55 3.02
CA GLU A 110 1.99 -15.72 2.16
C GLU A 110 0.86 -15.76 1.13
N SER A 111 -0.28 -15.14 1.43
CA SER A 111 -1.42 -15.04 0.53
C SER A 111 -1.41 -13.80 -0.35
N ARG A 112 -0.58 -12.80 -0.03
CA ARG A 112 -0.52 -11.51 -0.74
C ARG A 112 0.81 -11.25 -1.44
N ALA A 113 1.87 -12.02 -1.14
CA ALA A 113 3.19 -11.83 -1.73
C ALA A 113 3.19 -11.91 -3.26
N TRP A 114 2.25 -12.62 -3.88
CA TRP A 114 2.09 -12.70 -5.32
C TRP A 114 1.67 -11.35 -5.95
N GLU A 115 0.90 -10.52 -5.24
CA GLU A 115 0.45 -9.19 -5.67
C GLU A 115 1.67 -8.27 -5.88
N LEU A 116 2.54 -8.20 -4.87
CA LEU A 116 3.80 -7.46 -4.92
C LEU A 116 4.81 -8.12 -5.86
N GLY A 117 4.82 -9.44 -5.88
CA GLY A 117 5.63 -10.26 -6.81
C GLY A 117 5.31 -10.00 -8.27
N ALA A 118 4.05 -9.70 -8.62
CA ALA A 118 3.66 -9.32 -9.97
C ALA A 118 4.30 -7.98 -10.40
N GLY A 119 4.39 -7.02 -9.48
CA GLY A 119 5.15 -5.78 -9.68
C GLY A 119 6.66 -6.03 -9.89
N ALA A 120 7.24 -6.89 -9.04
CA ALA A 120 8.65 -7.28 -9.18
C ALA A 120 8.93 -8.03 -10.48
N TRP A 121 8.03 -8.93 -10.90
CA TRP A 121 8.10 -9.59 -12.20
C TRP A 121 8.11 -8.57 -13.35
N LEU A 122 7.18 -7.61 -13.32
CA LEU A 122 7.09 -6.57 -14.33
C LEU A 122 8.38 -5.74 -14.40
N ALA A 123 8.91 -5.32 -13.24
CA ALA A 123 10.14 -4.54 -13.16
C ALA A 123 11.33 -5.28 -13.80
N VAL A 124 11.51 -6.58 -13.51
CA VAL A 124 12.56 -7.40 -14.12
C VAL A 124 12.33 -7.61 -15.61
N ALA A 125 11.08 -7.81 -16.06
CA ALA A 125 10.76 -7.97 -17.47
C ALA A 125 11.05 -6.68 -18.27
N VAL A 126 10.72 -5.52 -17.70
CA VAL A 126 11.07 -4.20 -18.29
C VAL A 126 12.58 -4.03 -18.38
N ALA A 127 13.29 -4.23 -17.26
CA ALA A 127 14.75 -4.02 -17.19
C ALA A 127 15.53 -4.94 -18.14
N ARG A 128 15.01 -6.12 -18.44
CA ARG A 128 15.62 -7.10 -19.37
C ARG A 128 15.11 -7.01 -20.81
N GLY A 129 14.18 -6.10 -21.10
CA GLY A 129 13.57 -5.99 -22.43
C GLY A 129 12.80 -7.26 -22.87
N THR A 130 12.28 -8.03 -21.90
CA THR A 130 11.57 -9.29 -22.16
C THR A 130 10.04 -9.13 -22.14
N LEU A 131 9.55 -7.90 -22.17
CA LEU A 131 8.12 -7.64 -22.23
C LEU A 131 7.53 -8.18 -23.55
N PRO A 132 6.39 -8.88 -23.48
CA PRO A 132 5.68 -9.32 -24.69
C PRO A 132 5.28 -8.12 -25.55
N GLY A 133 5.53 -8.19 -26.87
CA GLY A 133 5.25 -7.10 -27.80
C GLY A 133 3.78 -6.68 -27.88
N TRP A 134 2.85 -7.60 -27.58
CA TRP A 134 1.42 -7.28 -27.55
C TRP A 134 1.03 -6.26 -26.46
N LEU A 135 1.84 -6.09 -25.39
CA LEU A 135 1.62 -5.06 -24.36
C LEU A 135 1.65 -3.63 -24.92
N SER A 136 2.36 -3.41 -26.02
CA SER A 136 2.40 -2.11 -26.69
C SER A 136 1.10 -1.76 -27.45
N HIS A 137 0.17 -2.70 -27.60
CA HIS A 137 -1.07 -2.48 -28.31
C HIS A 137 -2.00 -1.50 -27.57
N ARG A 138 -2.61 -0.57 -28.30
CA ARG A 138 -3.48 0.47 -27.70
C ARG A 138 -4.66 -0.08 -26.90
N ALA A 139 -5.19 -1.24 -27.28
CA ALA A 139 -6.28 -1.90 -26.58
C ALA A 139 -5.90 -2.32 -25.14
N VAL A 140 -4.61 -2.58 -24.86
CA VAL A 140 -4.14 -2.98 -23.53
C VAL A 140 -4.46 -1.93 -22.48
N ALA A 141 -4.29 -0.64 -22.79
CA ALA A 141 -4.64 0.43 -21.87
C ALA A 141 -6.15 0.51 -21.58
N ALA A 142 -7.00 0.24 -22.58
CA ALA A 142 -8.44 0.18 -22.36
C ALA A 142 -8.85 -1.05 -21.53
N THR A 143 -8.31 -2.23 -21.87
CA THR A 143 -8.53 -3.47 -21.12
C THR A 143 -8.08 -3.31 -19.66
N SER A 144 -6.93 -2.71 -19.40
CA SER A 144 -6.44 -2.48 -18.04
C SER A 144 -7.40 -1.62 -17.23
N LEU A 145 -7.93 -0.53 -17.82
CA LEU A 145 -8.90 0.32 -17.15
C LEU A 145 -10.21 -0.43 -16.86
N VAL A 146 -10.70 -1.22 -17.80
CA VAL A 146 -11.90 -2.07 -17.59
C VAL A 146 -11.69 -3.04 -16.44
N LEU A 147 -10.54 -3.71 -16.35
CA LEU A 147 -10.23 -4.64 -15.27
C LEU A 147 -10.14 -3.91 -13.92
N LEU A 148 -9.54 -2.73 -13.87
CA LEU A 148 -9.47 -1.92 -12.65
C LEU A 148 -10.85 -1.44 -12.19
N LEU A 149 -11.70 -0.97 -13.10
CA LEU A 149 -13.06 -0.56 -12.77
C LEU A 149 -13.92 -1.76 -12.34
N LEU A 150 -13.79 -2.88 -13.05
CA LEU A 150 -14.50 -4.12 -12.70
C LEU A 150 -14.08 -4.61 -11.31
N SER A 151 -12.79 -4.54 -10.97
CA SER A 151 -12.32 -4.91 -9.63
C SER A 151 -12.97 -4.07 -8.53
N VAL A 152 -13.12 -2.75 -8.74
CA VAL A 152 -13.79 -1.86 -7.78
C VAL A 152 -15.26 -2.24 -7.57
N VAL A 153 -15.94 -2.70 -8.63
CA VAL A 153 -17.35 -3.11 -8.54
C VAL A 153 -17.50 -4.46 -7.84
N LEU A 154 -16.64 -5.42 -8.18
CA LEU A 154 -16.73 -6.79 -7.68
C LEU A 154 -16.18 -6.97 -6.25
N LEU A 155 -15.22 -6.14 -5.84
CA LEU A 155 -14.60 -6.24 -4.52
C LEU A 155 -15.44 -5.61 -3.39
N ARG A 156 -16.67 -5.19 -3.65
CA ARG A 156 -17.52 -4.48 -2.67
C ARG A 156 -17.84 -5.28 -1.42
N ASN A 157 -17.95 -6.58 -1.51
CA ASN A 157 -18.46 -7.44 -0.42
C ASN A 157 -17.35 -8.15 0.37
N GLY A 158 -16.06 -7.95 0.03
CA GLY A 158 -14.95 -8.60 0.74
C GLY A 158 -14.81 -10.11 0.52
N ASP A 159 -15.78 -10.73 -0.15
CA ASP A 159 -15.74 -12.15 -0.45
C ASP A 159 -14.68 -12.47 -1.51
N LEU A 160 -14.03 -13.62 -1.38
CA LEU A 160 -13.02 -14.09 -2.32
C LEU A 160 -11.80 -13.14 -2.46
N VAL A 161 -11.45 -12.44 -1.40
CA VAL A 161 -10.25 -11.59 -1.29
C VAL A 161 -9.26 -12.24 -0.31
N PRO A 162 -7.96 -12.27 -0.63
CA PRO A 162 -7.25 -11.62 -1.73
C PRO A 162 -7.41 -12.29 -3.09
N ALA A 163 -7.65 -13.57 -3.18
CA ALA A 163 -7.79 -14.25 -4.45
C ALA A 163 -9.06 -15.11 -4.50
N PRO A 164 -9.72 -15.24 -5.67
CA PRO A 164 -9.24 -14.83 -7.00
C PRO A 164 -9.52 -13.38 -7.39
N LEU A 165 -10.38 -12.63 -6.67
CA LEU A 165 -10.90 -11.34 -7.16
C LEU A 165 -9.83 -10.23 -7.26
N ALA A 166 -8.87 -10.16 -6.33
CA ALA A 166 -7.79 -9.18 -6.41
C ALA A 166 -6.90 -9.40 -7.66
N ALA A 167 -6.92 -10.59 -8.27
CA ALA A 167 -6.19 -10.84 -9.51
C ALA A 167 -6.63 -9.90 -10.66
N LEU A 168 -7.90 -9.46 -10.67
CA LEU A 168 -8.37 -8.48 -11.65
C LEU A 168 -7.66 -7.14 -11.49
N ALA A 169 -7.55 -6.64 -10.25
CA ALA A 169 -6.87 -5.38 -9.96
C ALA A 169 -5.37 -5.47 -10.27
N VAL A 170 -4.71 -6.55 -9.84
CA VAL A 170 -3.28 -6.78 -10.07
C VAL A 170 -2.98 -6.89 -11.58
N LEU A 171 -3.78 -7.68 -12.30
CA LEU A 171 -3.64 -7.80 -13.75
C LEU A 171 -3.89 -6.46 -14.45
N GLY A 172 -4.93 -5.73 -14.06
CA GLY A 172 -5.20 -4.40 -14.58
C GLY A 172 -4.02 -3.44 -14.37
N ALA A 173 -3.43 -3.43 -13.17
CA ALA A 173 -2.27 -2.60 -12.87
C ALA A 173 -1.02 -3.02 -13.67
N VAL A 174 -0.74 -4.31 -13.77
CA VAL A 174 0.38 -4.87 -14.56
C VAL A 174 0.24 -4.52 -16.03
N LEU A 175 -0.95 -4.65 -16.61
CA LEU A 175 -1.23 -4.30 -17.99
C LEU A 175 -1.09 -2.79 -18.24
N PHE A 176 -1.57 -1.96 -17.33
CA PHE A 176 -1.48 -0.50 -17.45
C PHE A 176 -0.02 -0.03 -17.43
N ILE A 177 0.74 -0.45 -16.43
CA ILE A 177 2.15 -0.07 -16.27
C ILE A 177 3.01 -0.70 -17.37
N GLY A 178 2.80 -1.98 -17.66
CA GLY A 178 3.53 -2.72 -18.69
C GLY A 178 3.25 -2.18 -20.10
N GLY A 179 2.02 -1.80 -20.40
CA GLY A 179 1.65 -1.17 -21.67
C GLY A 179 2.38 0.15 -21.86
N ARG A 180 2.52 0.97 -20.83
CA ARG A 180 3.30 2.21 -20.90
C ARG A 180 4.79 1.95 -21.14
N ALA A 181 5.36 0.99 -20.41
CA ALA A 181 6.76 0.60 -20.57
C ALA A 181 7.05 -0.01 -21.95
N GLY A 182 6.08 -0.73 -22.54
CA GLY A 182 6.15 -1.28 -23.88
C GLY A 182 5.95 -0.25 -25.02
N GLY A 183 5.72 1.04 -24.71
CA GLY A 183 5.62 2.11 -25.70
C GLY A 183 4.20 2.47 -26.15
N SER A 184 3.14 1.88 -25.57
CA SER A 184 1.76 2.27 -25.89
C SER A 184 1.44 3.66 -25.29
N GLY A 185 1.77 4.72 -26.04
CA GLY A 185 1.43 6.10 -25.67
C GLY A 185 -0.07 6.39 -25.81
N SER A 186 -0.93 5.71 -25.03
CA SER A 186 -2.38 5.98 -25.08
C SER A 186 -2.74 7.30 -24.40
N ARG A 187 -3.86 7.92 -24.81
CA ARG A 187 -4.41 9.13 -24.15
C ARG A 187 -4.66 8.90 -22.67
N LEU A 188 -5.01 7.68 -22.25
CA LEU A 188 -5.22 7.32 -20.87
C LEU A 188 -3.94 7.52 -20.02
N HIS A 189 -2.78 7.09 -20.51
CA HIS A 189 -1.52 7.35 -19.82
C HIS A 189 -1.23 8.85 -19.68
N GLY A 190 -1.62 9.67 -20.67
CA GLY A 190 -1.51 11.13 -20.61
C GLY A 190 -2.38 11.73 -19.52
N ILE A 191 -3.62 11.24 -19.33
CA ILE A 191 -4.51 11.66 -18.25
C ILE A 191 -3.89 11.35 -16.88
N PHE A 192 -3.39 10.13 -16.67
CA PHE A 192 -2.73 9.74 -15.42
C PHE A 192 -1.39 10.47 -15.18
N ALA A 193 -0.77 10.99 -16.23
CA ALA A 193 0.43 11.83 -16.14
C ALA A 193 0.10 13.33 -15.93
N SER A 194 -1.17 13.70 -15.78
CA SER A 194 -1.58 15.09 -15.50
C SER A 194 -1.07 15.59 -14.14
N VAL A 195 -0.90 16.91 -14.02
CA VAL A 195 -0.37 17.51 -12.77
C VAL A 195 -1.18 17.14 -11.54
N PRO A 196 -2.55 17.20 -11.55
CA PRO A 196 -3.34 16.84 -10.37
C PRO A 196 -3.16 15.39 -9.94
N LEU A 197 -3.17 14.44 -10.91
CA LEU A 197 -3.04 13.02 -10.59
C LEU A 197 -1.62 12.67 -10.12
N ARG A 198 -0.60 13.30 -10.70
CA ARG A 198 0.78 13.17 -10.18
C ARG A 198 0.94 13.72 -8.77
N PHE A 199 0.26 14.84 -8.47
CA PHE A 199 0.25 15.40 -7.12
C PHE A 199 -0.38 14.42 -6.13
N LEU A 200 -1.58 13.88 -6.44
CA LEU A 200 -2.22 12.85 -5.61
C LEU A 200 -1.32 11.62 -5.41
N GLY A 201 -0.63 11.18 -6.47
CA GLY A 201 0.33 10.08 -6.36
C GLY A 201 1.51 10.38 -5.43
N ARG A 202 2.00 11.62 -5.40
CA ARG A 202 3.09 12.02 -4.48
C ARG A 202 2.66 12.02 -3.03
N ILE A 203 1.45 12.47 -2.72
CA ILE A 203 0.95 12.53 -1.35
C ILE A 203 0.27 11.22 -0.90
N SER A 204 0.12 10.22 -1.79
CA SER A 204 -0.68 9.01 -1.53
C SER A 204 -0.21 8.24 -0.31
N TYR A 205 1.10 8.10 -0.10
CA TYR A 205 1.64 7.44 1.08
C TYR A 205 1.33 8.22 2.37
N SER A 206 1.52 9.53 2.37
CA SER A 206 1.16 10.38 3.51
C SER A 206 -0.35 10.37 3.77
N LEU A 207 -1.14 10.35 2.68
CA LEU A 207 -2.59 10.20 2.76
C LEU A 207 -2.98 8.89 3.44
N TYR A 208 -2.34 7.79 3.03
CA TYR A 208 -2.55 6.48 3.63
C TYR A 208 -2.22 6.47 5.13
N LEU A 209 -1.10 7.08 5.54
CA LEU A 209 -0.69 7.09 6.95
C LEU A 209 -1.63 7.89 7.86
N VAL A 210 -2.22 8.98 7.39
CA VAL A 210 -2.97 9.90 8.25
C VAL A 210 -4.48 9.76 8.17
N HIS A 211 -5.04 9.22 7.06
CA HIS A 211 -6.49 9.22 6.85
C HIS A 211 -7.24 8.47 7.93
N TRP A 212 -6.81 7.26 8.29
CA TRP A 212 -7.52 6.42 9.23
C TRP A 212 -7.44 6.94 10.68
N PRO A 213 -6.27 7.26 11.24
CA PRO A 213 -6.18 7.88 12.55
C PRO A 213 -7.02 9.15 12.69
N LEU A 214 -7.04 10.00 11.65
CA LEU A 214 -7.86 11.20 11.64
C LEU A 214 -9.37 10.88 11.66
N ILE A 215 -9.80 9.90 10.86
CA ILE A 215 -11.20 9.47 10.83
C ILE A 215 -11.60 8.93 12.20
N VAL A 216 -10.81 8.03 12.79
CA VAL A 216 -11.08 7.45 14.10
C VAL A 216 -11.13 8.54 15.17
N PHE A 217 -10.17 9.44 15.19
CA PHE A 217 -10.11 10.53 16.17
C PHE A 217 -11.31 11.49 16.07
N VAL A 218 -11.68 11.90 14.85
CA VAL A 218 -12.81 12.83 14.67
C VAL A 218 -14.14 12.13 14.94
N ARG A 219 -14.28 10.84 14.60
CA ARG A 219 -15.47 10.05 14.98
C ARG A 219 -15.63 9.96 16.48
N SER A 220 -14.57 9.71 17.23
CA SER A 220 -14.64 9.65 18.69
C SER A 220 -14.99 10.99 19.34
N TRP A 221 -14.67 12.11 18.68
CA TRP A 221 -14.94 13.44 19.21
C TRP A 221 -16.28 14.05 18.77
N ARG A 222 -16.68 13.82 17.50
CA ARG A 222 -17.88 14.47 16.91
C ARG A 222 -19.02 13.52 16.54
N GLY A 223 -18.81 12.21 16.66
CA GLY A 223 -19.72 11.21 16.14
C GLY A 223 -19.51 10.94 14.66
N GLU A 224 -20.59 10.63 13.93
CA GLU A 224 -20.49 10.27 12.52
C GLU A 224 -19.99 11.42 11.64
N LEU A 225 -19.09 11.08 10.71
CA LEU A 225 -18.52 12.00 9.73
C LEU A 225 -19.20 11.83 8.36
N THR A 226 -19.52 12.93 7.73
CA THR A 226 -19.88 12.86 6.31
C THR A 226 -18.64 12.50 5.47
N PRO A 227 -18.81 11.72 4.37
CA PRO A 227 -17.69 11.35 3.51
C PRO A 227 -16.86 12.54 3.01
N ALA A 228 -17.50 13.68 2.76
CA ALA A 228 -16.83 14.89 2.30
C ALA A 228 -15.90 15.48 3.38
N ILE A 229 -16.33 15.51 4.64
CA ILE A 229 -15.50 15.99 5.77
C ILE A 229 -14.33 15.02 5.99
N ALA A 230 -14.58 13.71 5.95
CA ALA A 230 -13.54 12.70 6.09
C ALA A 230 -12.48 12.83 4.98
N ALA A 231 -12.90 13.00 3.72
CA ALA A 231 -11.99 13.21 2.60
C ALA A 231 -11.19 14.52 2.74
N GLY A 232 -11.82 15.61 3.13
CA GLY A 232 -11.15 16.91 3.33
C GLY A 232 -10.08 16.84 4.43
N LEU A 233 -10.38 16.21 5.55
CA LEU A 233 -9.44 16.00 6.66
C LEU A 233 -8.26 15.11 6.22
N ALA A 234 -8.55 14.02 5.50
CA ALA A 234 -7.52 13.11 5.02
C ALA A 234 -6.56 13.80 4.04
N VAL A 235 -7.09 14.54 3.06
CA VAL A 235 -6.27 15.27 2.07
C VAL A 235 -5.47 16.39 2.72
N GLY A 236 -6.09 17.16 3.63
CA GLY A 236 -5.39 18.22 4.36
C GLY A 236 -4.27 17.70 5.26
N GLY A 237 -4.54 16.65 6.05
CA GLY A 237 -3.53 16.00 6.89
C GLY A 237 -2.40 15.37 6.08
N ALA A 238 -2.72 14.72 4.95
CA ALA A 238 -1.73 14.16 4.05
C ALA A 238 -0.82 15.23 3.42
N HIS A 239 -1.39 16.36 3.02
CA HIS A 239 -0.62 17.47 2.48
C HIS A 239 0.35 18.05 3.53
N MET A 240 -0.12 18.23 4.78
CA MET A 240 0.74 18.68 5.87
C MET A 240 1.88 17.71 6.15
N LEU A 241 1.60 16.40 6.25
CA LEU A 241 2.62 15.39 6.49
C LEU A 241 3.62 15.34 5.33
N TRP A 242 3.14 15.36 4.09
CA TRP A 242 4.00 15.40 2.90
C TRP A 242 4.92 16.61 2.90
N ALA A 243 4.40 17.82 3.17
CA ALA A 243 5.18 19.05 3.25
C ALA A 243 6.25 18.99 4.36
N MET A 244 5.91 18.37 5.52
CA MET A 244 6.87 18.13 6.58
C MET A 244 7.99 17.19 6.13
N LEU A 245 7.64 16.05 5.53
CA LEU A 245 8.61 15.03 5.08
C LEU A 245 9.53 15.58 3.98
N GLU A 246 9.03 16.32 2.99
CA GLU A 246 9.88 16.95 1.97
C GLU A 246 10.81 18.02 2.52
N SER A 247 10.43 18.70 3.59
CA SER A 247 11.26 19.70 4.22
C SER A 247 12.45 19.11 5.00
N LEU A 248 12.39 17.88 5.45
CA LEU A 248 13.42 17.22 6.26
C LEU A 248 14.76 17.04 5.52
N PRO A 249 14.82 16.51 4.29
CA PRO A 249 16.08 16.37 3.56
C PRO A 249 16.75 17.72 3.29
N ALA A 250 15.96 18.75 2.95
CA ALA A 250 16.47 20.10 2.73
C ALA A 250 17.07 20.69 4.01
N ARG A 251 16.40 20.50 5.17
CA ARG A 251 16.93 20.94 6.48
C ARG A 251 18.19 20.18 6.87
N GLN A 252 18.23 18.86 6.65
CA GLN A 252 19.42 18.05 6.91
C GLN A 252 20.60 18.47 6.04
N ALA A 253 20.40 18.71 4.75
CA ALA A 253 21.41 19.21 3.84
C ALA A 253 21.93 20.59 4.24
N GLN A 254 21.04 21.49 4.69
CA GLN A 254 21.45 22.81 5.21
C GLN A 254 22.25 22.69 6.51
N LEU A 255 21.84 21.80 7.43
CA LEU A 255 22.59 21.56 8.67
C LEU A 255 23.96 20.94 8.38
N ALA A 256 24.05 19.98 7.48
CA ALA A 256 25.32 19.39 7.08
C ALA A 256 26.26 20.43 6.47
N ARG A 257 25.77 21.32 5.59
CA ARG A 257 26.54 22.42 5.03
C ARG A 257 27.04 23.40 6.12
N ARG A 258 26.18 23.78 7.07
CA ARG A 258 26.56 24.65 8.20
C ARG A 258 27.64 24.03 9.09
N VAL A 259 27.57 22.73 9.34
CA VAL A 259 28.59 22.00 10.12
C VAL A 259 29.92 21.94 9.36
N TRP A 260 29.87 21.69 8.04
CA TRP A 260 31.05 21.65 7.18
C TRP A 260 31.73 23.00 7.10
N ASP A 261 30.96 24.08 6.86
CA ASP A 261 31.49 25.45 6.78
C ASP A 261 32.11 25.96 8.10
N LYS A 262 31.61 25.47 9.25
CA LYS A 262 32.23 25.78 10.54
C LYS A 262 33.58 25.08 10.75
N ARG A 263 33.72 23.82 10.23
CA ARG A 263 34.99 23.09 10.33
C ARG A 263 36.07 23.56 9.36
N GLY A 264 35.68 24.19 8.26
CA GLY A 264 36.61 24.75 7.28
C GLY A 264 37.13 26.16 7.63
N ARG A 265 36.63 26.75 8.74
CA ARG A 265 37.08 28.08 9.24
C ARG A 265 37.81 28.00 10.58
N ALA A 266 38.05 26.83 11.10
CA ALA A 266 38.91 26.57 12.25
C ALA A 266 40.20 25.84 11.81
#